data_a2c23db32ddf7f4285f578e6499958ff
#
_entry.id   a2c23db32ddf7f4285f578e6499958ff
#
_cell.length_a   1.000
_cell.length_b   1.000
_cell.length_c   1.000
_cell.angle_alpha   90.00
_cell.angle_beta   90.00
_cell.angle_gamma   90.00
#
_symmetry.space_group_name_H-M   'P 1'
#
loop_
_entity.id
_entity.type
_entity.pdbx_description
1 polymer ?
#
loop_
_entity_poly.entity_id
_entity_poly.type
_entity_poly.pdbx_seq_one_letter_code
_entity_poly.pdbx_strand_id
1 'polypeptide(L)'
;MPEYKAPLRDMRFVLNEVFDAGSMWESLAGLQGAVDMETAEAILEECGKIASQVLAPINRDGDENSSTWNDGEVTAAPGFKDAYQTYVEAGLNGLGGNPDFGGMGMPKTLVAQVEEMVQGSNMAFGLAPMLTAGACLSLNAHGSQELKEKYLPNMYSGVWSGAMDLTEPHAGTDLGIIRTKAEPNDDGSFNITG
;
A
#
# COMPACT_ATOMS: atom_id res chain seq x y z
N MET A 1 14.96 11.63 18.21
CA MET A 1 14.57 10.20 18.17
C MET A 1 15.78 9.39 17.73
N PRO A 2 15.88 8.09 18.09
CA PRO A 2 16.87 7.23 17.46
C PRO A 2 16.65 7.25 15.94
N GLU A 3 17.76 7.28 15.18
CA GLU A 3 17.73 7.23 13.72
C GLU A 3 17.18 5.88 13.27
N TYR A 4 16.16 5.88 12.40
CA TYR A 4 15.68 4.63 11.79
C TYR A 4 16.70 4.10 10.78
N LYS A 5 17.01 2.82 10.88
CA LYS A 5 17.87 2.10 9.93
C LYS A 5 17.12 0.88 9.43
N ALA A 6 16.94 0.80 8.13
CA ALA A 6 16.32 -0.36 7.50
C ALA A 6 17.17 -1.62 7.77
N PRO A 7 16.57 -2.74 8.23
CA PRO A 7 17.30 -3.96 8.58
C PRO A 7 17.64 -4.80 7.33
N LEU A 8 18.26 -4.18 6.32
CA LEU A 8 18.51 -4.80 5.02
C LEU A 8 19.32 -6.11 5.09
N ARG A 9 20.28 -6.19 6.04
CA ARG A 9 21.06 -7.40 6.24
C ARG A 9 20.18 -8.58 6.63
N ASP A 10 19.27 -8.35 7.58
CA ASP A 10 18.41 -9.41 8.10
C ASP A 10 17.33 -9.78 7.06
N MET A 11 16.83 -8.81 6.32
CA MET A 11 15.91 -9.03 5.21
C MET A 11 16.54 -9.88 4.10
N ARG A 12 17.77 -9.57 3.69
CA ARG A 12 18.53 -10.38 2.75
C ARG A 12 18.79 -11.79 3.25
N PHE A 13 19.16 -11.94 4.52
CA PHE A 13 19.36 -13.24 5.13
C PHE A 13 18.09 -14.08 5.10
N VAL A 14 16.96 -13.49 5.41
CA VAL A 14 15.67 -14.19 5.39
C VAL A 14 15.30 -14.62 3.97
N LEU A 15 15.44 -13.74 2.97
CA LEU A 15 15.12 -14.08 1.59
C LEU A 15 16.05 -15.13 1.00
N ASN A 16 17.36 -14.99 1.22
CA ASN A 16 18.35 -15.80 0.54
C ASN A 16 18.62 -17.11 1.29
N GLU A 17 18.90 -17.02 2.61
CA GLU A 17 19.42 -18.16 3.36
C GLU A 17 18.32 -18.99 4.04
N VAL A 18 17.21 -18.32 4.46
CA VAL A 18 16.12 -19.03 5.14
C VAL A 18 15.11 -19.60 4.17
N PHE A 19 14.70 -18.84 3.18
CA PHE A 19 13.62 -19.22 2.27
C PHE A 19 14.08 -19.59 0.86
N ASP A 20 15.35 -19.32 0.48
CA ASP A 20 15.79 -19.47 -0.91
C ASP A 20 14.75 -18.89 -1.90
N ALA A 21 14.40 -17.62 -1.64
CA ALA A 21 13.25 -16.99 -2.28
C ALA A 21 13.35 -16.96 -3.80
N GLY A 22 14.56 -16.83 -4.36
CA GLY A 22 14.79 -16.89 -5.79
C GLY A 22 14.31 -18.21 -6.41
N SER A 23 14.74 -19.34 -5.84
CA SER A 23 14.29 -20.67 -6.31
C SER A 23 12.79 -20.88 -6.10
N MET A 24 12.24 -20.36 -5.00
CA MET A 24 10.81 -20.46 -4.72
C MET A 24 10.01 -19.67 -5.77
N TRP A 25 10.40 -18.44 -6.10
CA TRP A 25 9.72 -17.61 -7.11
C TRP A 25 9.75 -18.27 -8.49
N GLU A 26 10.91 -18.79 -8.90
CA GLU A 26 11.04 -19.53 -10.18
C GLU A 26 10.16 -20.78 -10.25
N SER A 27 9.85 -21.40 -9.11
CA SER A 27 8.97 -22.57 -9.07
C SER A 27 7.48 -22.25 -9.22
N LEU A 28 7.09 -20.98 -9.04
CA LEU A 28 5.69 -20.53 -9.08
C LEU A 28 5.36 -19.99 -10.47
N ALA A 29 4.45 -20.62 -11.19
CA ALA A 29 4.11 -20.32 -12.59
C ALA A 29 3.75 -18.83 -12.84
N GLY A 30 3.19 -18.12 -11.85
CA GLY A 30 2.86 -16.71 -11.95
C GLY A 30 4.01 -15.75 -11.64
N LEU A 31 5.16 -16.25 -11.17
CA LEU A 31 6.32 -15.44 -10.77
C LEU A 31 7.58 -15.81 -11.55
N GLN A 32 7.54 -16.87 -12.35
CA GLN A 32 8.67 -17.37 -13.12
C GLN A 32 9.21 -16.27 -14.05
N GLY A 33 10.46 -15.87 -13.88
CA GLY A 33 11.09 -14.79 -14.64
C GLY A 33 10.56 -13.37 -14.34
N ALA A 34 9.67 -13.22 -13.36
CA ALA A 34 9.09 -11.90 -13.02
C ALA A 34 10.05 -11.02 -12.22
N VAL A 35 10.89 -11.63 -11.39
CA VAL A 35 11.87 -10.93 -10.55
C VAL A 35 13.09 -11.82 -10.32
N ASP A 36 14.28 -11.26 -10.41
CA ASP A 36 15.52 -11.87 -9.96
C ASP A 36 15.97 -11.27 -8.61
N MET A 37 16.96 -11.89 -7.99
CA MET A 37 17.47 -11.43 -6.69
C MET A 37 18.17 -10.08 -6.77
N GLU A 38 18.79 -9.72 -7.88
CA GLU A 38 19.44 -8.41 -8.08
C GLU A 38 18.37 -7.30 -8.07
N THR A 39 17.28 -7.50 -8.80
CA THR A 39 16.11 -6.60 -8.80
C THR A 39 15.48 -6.50 -7.41
N ALA A 40 15.30 -7.62 -6.72
CA ALA A 40 14.74 -7.64 -5.37
C ALA A 40 15.61 -6.85 -4.37
N GLU A 41 16.92 -7.03 -4.43
CA GLU A 41 17.88 -6.28 -3.59
C GLU A 41 17.87 -4.79 -3.90
N ALA A 42 17.79 -4.40 -5.16
CA ALA A 42 17.69 -2.99 -5.55
C ALA A 42 16.41 -2.34 -5.00
N ILE A 43 15.28 -3.03 -5.05
CA ILE A 43 14.01 -2.57 -4.47
C ILE A 43 14.14 -2.40 -2.95
N LEU A 44 14.74 -3.36 -2.24
CA LEU A 44 14.93 -3.26 -0.79
C LEU A 44 15.86 -2.09 -0.43
N GLU A 45 16.94 -1.88 -1.18
CA GLU A 45 17.86 -0.76 -0.94
C GLU A 45 17.18 0.59 -1.15
N GLU A 46 16.41 0.74 -2.23
CA GLU A 46 15.72 1.99 -2.51
C GLU A 46 14.62 2.27 -1.47
N CYS A 47 13.83 1.25 -1.13
CA CYS A 47 12.84 1.38 -0.06
C CYS A 47 13.52 1.72 1.29
N GLY A 48 14.65 1.09 1.61
CA GLY A 48 15.42 1.39 2.82
C GLY A 48 15.90 2.84 2.90
N LYS A 49 16.29 3.44 1.77
CA LYS A 49 16.63 4.87 1.69
C LYS A 49 15.40 5.74 1.91
N ILE A 50 14.28 5.46 1.23
CA ILE A 50 13.02 6.20 1.40
C ILE A 50 12.55 6.11 2.84
N ALA A 51 12.52 4.92 3.43
CA ALA A 51 12.12 4.71 4.81
C ALA A 51 12.98 5.50 5.80
N SER A 52 14.30 5.49 5.61
CA SER A 52 15.24 6.14 6.55
C SER A 52 15.33 7.67 6.35
N GLN A 53 15.31 8.14 5.09
CA GLN A 53 15.63 9.53 4.77
C GLN A 53 14.38 10.40 4.50
N VAL A 54 13.25 9.78 4.15
CA VAL A 54 12.01 10.49 3.80
C VAL A 54 10.93 10.25 4.86
N LEU A 55 10.62 8.98 5.18
CA LEU A 55 9.49 8.65 6.04
C LEU A 55 9.80 8.83 7.53
N ALA A 56 10.92 8.31 8.01
CA ALA A 56 11.28 8.37 9.43
C ALA A 56 11.44 9.81 9.96
N PRO A 57 12.05 10.77 9.22
CA PRO A 57 12.20 12.13 9.70
C PRO A 57 10.87 12.84 9.99
N ILE A 58 9.82 12.57 9.22
CA ILE A 58 8.50 13.23 9.37
C ILE A 58 7.56 12.50 10.34
N ASN A 59 7.95 11.35 10.88
CA ASN A 59 7.07 10.55 11.74
C ASN A 59 6.64 11.31 13.01
N ARG A 60 7.59 11.96 13.69
CA ARG A 60 7.29 12.75 14.88
C ARG A 60 6.48 14.00 14.59
N ASP A 61 6.82 14.73 13.54
CA ASP A 61 6.08 15.92 13.13
C ASP A 61 4.64 15.58 12.76
N GLY A 62 4.41 14.40 12.16
CA GLY A 62 3.07 13.89 11.84
C GLY A 62 2.22 13.61 13.09
N ASP A 63 2.85 13.18 14.20
CA ASP A 63 2.16 12.98 15.48
C ASP A 63 1.87 14.33 16.20
N GLU A 64 2.86 15.23 16.24
CA GLU A 64 2.76 16.50 16.94
C GLU A 64 1.92 17.56 16.16
N ASN A 65 1.95 17.52 14.83
CA ASN A 65 1.29 18.43 13.90
C ASN A 65 0.43 17.65 12.89
N SER A 66 -0.58 16.96 13.40
CA SER A 66 -1.44 16.09 12.59
C SER A 66 -2.20 16.84 11.49
N SER A 67 -2.82 16.07 10.59
CA SER A 67 -3.69 16.63 9.54
C SER A 67 -4.78 17.50 10.14
N THR A 68 -5.12 18.57 9.46
CA THR A 68 -6.15 19.54 9.88
C THR A 68 -7.29 19.59 8.86
N TRP A 69 -8.51 19.79 9.36
CA TRP A 69 -9.68 20.05 8.55
C TRP A 69 -10.13 21.50 8.70
N ASN A 70 -10.45 22.14 7.59
CA ASN A 70 -11.00 23.48 7.56
C ASN A 70 -11.99 23.63 6.39
N ASP A 71 -13.25 23.86 6.71
CA ASP A 71 -14.34 24.15 5.75
C ASP A 71 -14.42 23.19 4.55
N GLY A 72 -14.34 21.88 4.82
CA GLY A 72 -14.39 20.83 3.79
C GLY A 72 -13.06 20.43 3.18
N GLU A 73 -11.98 21.16 3.47
CA GLU A 73 -10.64 20.85 3.01
C GLU A 73 -9.77 20.23 4.10
N VAL A 74 -8.98 19.22 3.71
CA VAL A 74 -7.99 18.58 4.59
C VAL A 74 -6.59 18.96 4.15
N THR A 75 -5.80 19.46 5.10
CA THR A 75 -4.36 19.65 4.93
C THR A 75 -3.64 18.51 5.61
N ALA A 76 -2.81 17.77 4.88
CA ALA A 76 -2.00 16.69 5.43
C ALA A 76 -0.95 17.23 6.41
N ALA A 77 -0.48 16.35 7.31
CA ALA A 77 0.65 16.65 8.19
C ALA A 77 1.89 17.12 7.39
N PRO A 78 2.75 17.98 7.97
CA PRO A 78 3.92 18.51 7.28
C PRO A 78 4.81 17.40 6.68
N GLY A 79 5.18 17.56 5.41
CA GLY A 79 6.07 16.63 4.69
C GLY A 79 5.40 15.37 4.15
N PHE A 80 4.16 15.02 4.57
CA PHE A 80 3.50 13.78 4.14
C PHE A 80 3.16 13.77 2.65
N LYS A 81 2.77 14.91 2.09
CA LYS A 81 2.47 15.03 0.66
C LYS A 81 3.71 14.77 -0.20
N ASP A 82 4.84 15.36 0.15
CA ASP A 82 6.10 15.20 -0.58
C ASP A 82 6.66 13.77 -0.42
N ALA A 83 6.52 13.21 0.79
CA ALA A 83 6.87 11.82 1.06
C ALA A 83 6.02 10.85 0.23
N TYR A 84 4.72 11.11 0.08
CA TYR A 84 3.83 10.30 -0.77
C TYR A 84 4.24 10.38 -2.23
N GLN A 85 4.58 11.57 -2.73
CA GLN A 85 5.08 11.74 -4.09
C GLN A 85 6.36 10.93 -4.33
N THR A 86 7.33 11.00 -3.42
CA THR A 86 8.56 10.21 -3.49
C THR A 86 8.27 8.70 -3.49
N TYR A 87 7.37 8.24 -2.63
CA TYR A 87 6.95 6.85 -2.54
C TYR A 87 6.32 6.34 -3.84
N VAL A 88 5.46 7.16 -4.44
CA VAL A 88 4.78 6.85 -5.70
C VAL A 88 5.75 6.87 -6.89
N GLU A 89 6.64 7.86 -6.98
CA GLU A 89 7.66 7.95 -8.03
C GLU A 89 8.63 6.76 -8.03
N ALA A 90 8.88 6.19 -6.86
CA ALA A 90 9.65 4.95 -6.72
C ALA A 90 8.86 3.68 -7.09
N GLY A 91 7.59 3.80 -7.50
CA GLY A 91 6.74 2.68 -7.90
C GLY A 91 6.24 1.79 -6.74
N LEU A 92 6.50 2.18 -5.50
CA LEU A 92 6.20 1.33 -4.32
C LEU A 92 4.70 1.14 -4.10
N ASN A 93 3.87 2.06 -4.57
CA ASN A 93 2.40 1.95 -4.44
C ASN A 93 1.81 0.81 -5.28
N GLY A 94 2.42 0.50 -6.43
CA GLY A 94 2.01 -0.59 -7.33
C GLY A 94 2.86 -1.84 -7.26
N LEU A 95 3.76 -1.96 -6.27
CA LEU A 95 4.81 -2.98 -6.21
C LEU A 95 4.27 -4.41 -6.37
N GLY A 96 3.24 -4.80 -5.62
CA GLY A 96 2.60 -6.12 -5.71
C GLY A 96 1.39 -6.17 -6.63
N GLY A 97 1.13 -5.09 -7.39
CA GLY A 97 -0.04 -4.95 -8.25
C GLY A 97 0.02 -5.83 -9.50
N ASN A 98 -1.15 -6.10 -10.08
CA ASN A 98 -1.27 -6.88 -11.32
C ASN A 98 -0.63 -6.14 -12.51
N PRO A 99 0.34 -6.75 -13.22
CA PRO A 99 1.00 -6.14 -14.38
C PRO A 99 0.05 -5.77 -15.52
N ASP A 100 -1.05 -6.49 -15.71
CA ASP A 100 -2.05 -6.20 -16.74
C ASP A 100 -2.69 -4.82 -16.58
N PHE A 101 -2.61 -4.25 -15.36
CA PHE A 101 -3.17 -2.93 -15.03
C PHE A 101 -2.11 -1.94 -14.54
N GLY A 102 -0.83 -2.19 -14.84
CA GLY A 102 0.28 -1.29 -14.52
C GLY A 102 0.91 -1.48 -13.13
N GLY A 103 0.60 -2.58 -12.44
CA GLY A 103 1.34 -3.01 -11.27
C GLY A 103 2.68 -3.66 -11.63
N MET A 104 3.58 -3.80 -10.66
CA MET A 104 4.91 -4.39 -10.91
C MET A 104 4.95 -5.91 -10.77
N GLY A 105 3.92 -6.55 -10.20
CA GLY A 105 3.83 -8.01 -10.06
C GLY A 105 4.83 -8.63 -9.10
N MET A 106 5.41 -7.85 -8.19
CA MET A 106 6.43 -8.35 -7.28
C MET A 106 5.88 -9.38 -6.29
N PRO A 107 6.67 -10.40 -5.92
CA PRO A 107 6.26 -11.44 -4.97
C PRO A 107 5.84 -10.85 -3.62
N LYS A 108 4.81 -11.43 -3.00
CA LYS A 108 4.32 -11.02 -1.68
C LYS A 108 5.40 -11.06 -0.59
N THR A 109 6.35 -11.98 -0.68
CA THR A 109 7.48 -12.07 0.24
C THR A 109 8.41 -10.87 0.17
N LEU A 110 8.59 -10.27 -1.02
CA LEU A 110 9.33 -9.02 -1.19
C LEU A 110 8.49 -7.82 -0.76
N VAL A 111 7.22 -7.77 -1.18
CA VAL A 111 6.29 -6.70 -0.80
C VAL A 111 6.16 -6.58 0.72
N ALA A 112 6.07 -7.70 1.44
CA ALA A 112 5.98 -7.71 2.89
C ALA A 112 7.20 -7.06 3.58
N GLN A 113 8.40 -7.24 3.05
CA GLN A 113 9.60 -6.59 3.59
C GLN A 113 9.63 -5.08 3.32
N VAL A 114 9.13 -4.66 2.16
CA VAL A 114 8.95 -3.23 1.86
C VAL A 114 7.91 -2.62 2.81
N GLU A 115 6.77 -3.29 3.00
CA GLU A 115 5.74 -2.86 3.96
C GLU A 115 6.29 -2.77 5.40
N GLU A 116 7.13 -3.74 5.83
CA GLU A 116 7.78 -3.70 7.14
C GLU A 116 8.66 -2.46 7.32
N MET A 117 9.46 -2.10 6.31
CA MET A 117 10.28 -0.88 6.35
C MET A 117 9.44 0.39 6.43
N VAL A 118 8.38 0.48 5.65
CA VAL A 118 7.45 1.61 5.65
C VAL A 118 6.75 1.75 7.00
N GLN A 119 6.16 0.66 7.50
CA GLN A 119 5.46 0.66 8.79
C GLN A 119 6.41 0.91 9.96
N GLY A 120 7.60 0.33 9.94
CA GLY A 120 8.61 0.50 10.97
C GLY A 120 9.22 1.90 11.03
N SER A 121 9.24 2.63 9.90
CA SER A 121 9.75 3.99 9.82
C SER A 121 8.69 5.05 10.12
N ASN A 122 7.47 4.87 9.59
CA ASN A 122 6.34 5.78 9.78
C ASN A 122 5.01 5.04 9.55
N MET A 123 4.45 4.48 10.62
CA MET A 123 3.20 3.73 10.52
C MET A 123 2.02 4.61 10.08
N ALA A 124 1.94 5.85 10.53
CA ALA A 124 0.86 6.77 10.15
C ALA A 124 0.83 7.01 8.63
N PHE A 125 2.01 7.15 8.02
CA PHE A 125 2.14 7.22 6.56
C PHE A 125 1.73 5.88 5.91
N GLY A 126 2.24 4.77 6.41
CA GLY A 126 2.05 3.43 5.84
C GLY A 126 0.59 2.97 5.76
N LEU A 127 -0.29 3.52 6.61
CA LEU A 127 -1.72 3.17 6.60
C LEU A 127 -2.42 3.54 5.27
N ALA A 128 -2.08 4.67 4.66
CA ALA A 128 -2.70 5.10 3.41
C ALA A 128 -2.39 4.17 2.21
N PRO A 129 -1.12 3.86 1.88
CA PRO A 129 -0.80 2.90 0.83
C PRO A 129 -1.28 1.48 1.16
N MET A 130 -1.29 1.07 2.42
CA MET A 130 -1.82 -0.24 2.84
C MET A 130 -3.31 -0.39 2.51
N LEU A 131 -4.13 0.61 2.80
CA LEU A 131 -5.56 0.58 2.48
C LEU A 131 -5.80 0.62 0.97
N THR A 132 -5.01 1.39 0.24
CA THR A 132 -5.03 1.41 -1.23
C THR A 132 -4.70 0.03 -1.80
N ALA A 133 -3.64 -0.64 -1.29
CA ALA A 133 -3.28 -2.00 -1.71
C ALA A 133 -4.41 -3.00 -1.42
N GLY A 134 -5.09 -2.89 -0.28
CA GLY A 134 -6.26 -3.71 0.07
C GLY A 134 -7.42 -3.51 -0.91
N ALA A 135 -7.74 -2.27 -1.27
CA ALA A 135 -8.77 -1.95 -2.26
C ALA A 135 -8.41 -2.50 -3.66
N CYS A 136 -7.14 -2.35 -4.08
CA CYS A 136 -6.65 -2.93 -5.34
C CYS A 136 -6.76 -4.46 -5.35
N LEU A 137 -6.41 -5.13 -4.25
CA LEU A 137 -6.52 -6.58 -4.12
C LEU A 137 -7.98 -7.04 -4.29
N SER A 138 -8.92 -6.35 -3.63
CA SER A 138 -10.35 -6.64 -3.74
C SER A 138 -10.87 -6.44 -5.16
N LEU A 139 -10.55 -5.32 -5.80
CA LEU A 139 -10.91 -5.05 -7.19
C LEU A 139 -10.31 -6.09 -8.15
N ASN A 140 -9.03 -6.42 -7.99
CA ASN A 140 -8.36 -7.39 -8.86
C ASN A 140 -8.96 -8.80 -8.73
N ALA A 141 -9.38 -9.20 -7.53
CA ALA A 141 -9.97 -10.52 -7.28
C ALA A 141 -11.45 -10.60 -7.72
N HIS A 142 -12.24 -9.57 -7.49
CA HIS A 142 -13.71 -9.64 -7.54
C HIS A 142 -14.35 -8.61 -8.48
N GLY A 143 -13.64 -7.57 -8.90
CA GLY A 143 -14.17 -6.54 -9.79
C GLY A 143 -14.45 -7.08 -11.21
N SER A 144 -15.43 -6.49 -11.90
CA SER A 144 -15.59 -6.71 -13.34
C SER A 144 -14.39 -6.17 -14.11
N GLN A 145 -14.21 -6.62 -15.36
CA GLN A 145 -13.11 -6.14 -16.19
C GLN A 145 -13.15 -4.60 -16.35
N GLU A 146 -14.35 -4.05 -16.56
CA GLU A 146 -14.56 -2.61 -16.64
C GLU A 146 -14.09 -1.86 -15.39
N LEU A 147 -14.42 -2.38 -14.19
CA LEU A 147 -13.97 -1.76 -12.94
C LEU A 147 -12.46 -1.86 -12.75
N LYS A 148 -11.85 -2.98 -13.12
CA LYS A 148 -10.39 -3.15 -13.07
C LYS A 148 -9.68 -2.15 -13.97
N GLU A 149 -10.10 -2.04 -15.22
CA GLU A 149 -9.53 -1.11 -16.21
C GLU A 149 -9.70 0.35 -15.82
N LYS A 150 -10.82 0.68 -15.17
CA LYS A 150 -11.13 2.05 -14.74
C LYS A 150 -10.30 2.47 -13.53
N TYR A 151 -10.14 1.61 -12.53
CA TYR A 151 -9.61 2.00 -11.23
C TYR A 151 -8.16 1.58 -11.00
N LEU A 152 -7.80 0.33 -11.31
CA LEU A 152 -6.50 -0.21 -10.95
C LEU A 152 -5.29 0.58 -11.48
N PRO A 153 -5.26 1.04 -12.74
CA PRO A 153 -4.11 1.81 -13.23
C PRO A 153 -3.84 3.09 -12.44
N ASN A 154 -4.90 3.84 -12.12
CA ASN A 154 -4.77 5.07 -11.34
C ASN A 154 -4.46 4.80 -9.85
N MET A 155 -4.91 3.66 -9.31
CA MET A 155 -4.61 3.28 -7.95
C MET A 155 -3.16 2.75 -7.82
N TYR A 156 -2.68 1.92 -8.75
CA TYR A 156 -1.29 1.45 -8.74
C TYR A 156 -0.29 2.58 -8.99
N SER A 157 -0.62 3.53 -9.85
CA SER A 157 0.20 4.72 -10.08
C SER A 157 0.13 5.76 -8.94
N GLY A 158 -0.70 5.53 -7.90
CA GLY A 158 -0.84 6.45 -6.76
C GLY A 158 -1.61 7.74 -7.04
N VAL A 159 -2.21 7.90 -8.24
CA VAL A 159 -3.06 9.05 -8.57
C VAL A 159 -4.36 9.01 -7.77
N TRP A 160 -4.91 7.81 -7.57
CA TRP A 160 -6.07 7.58 -6.72
C TRP A 160 -5.70 6.70 -5.52
N SER A 161 -6.33 6.97 -4.39
CA SER A 161 -6.21 6.16 -3.19
C SER A 161 -7.49 5.38 -2.91
N GLY A 162 -7.33 4.25 -2.22
CA GLY A 162 -8.44 3.49 -1.65
C GLY A 162 -8.56 3.74 -0.15
N ALA A 163 -9.77 3.64 0.37
CA ALA A 163 -10.06 3.69 1.79
C ALA A 163 -10.95 2.52 2.19
N MET A 164 -11.04 2.25 3.49
CA MET A 164 -11.94 1.26 4.04
C MET A 164 -12.86 1.93 5.06
N ASP A 165 -14.12 2.11 4.69
CA ASP A 165 -15.16 2.71 5.51
C ASP A 165 -16.10 1.59 6.00
N LEU A 166 -15.61 0.73 6.90
CA LEU A 166 -16.30 -0.51 7.31
C LEU A 166 -16.95 -0.40 8.69
N THR A 167 -16.24 0.18 9.66
CA THR A 167 -16.67 0.23 11.07
C THR A 167 -17.76 1.26 11.27
N GLU A 168 -18.87 0.83 11.88
CA GLU A 168 -19.94 1.71 12.37
C GLU A 168 -19.86 1.87 13.90
N PRO A 169 -20.50 2.89 14.51
CA PRO A 169 -20.43 3.12 15.96
C PRO A 169 -20.84 1.92 16.81
N HIS A 170 -21.69 1.04 16.30
CA HIS A 170 -22.20 -0.15 16.97
C HIS A 170 -21.67 -1.46 16.39
N ALA A 171 -20.87 -1.41 15.31
CA ALA A 171 -20.40 -2.57 14.54
C ALA A 171 -18.91 -2.43 14.23
N GLY A 172 -18.06 -2.82 15.16
CA GLY A 172 -16.60 -2.88 14.99
C GLY A 172 -16.15 -4.32 14.81
N THR A 173 -15.99 -5.05 15.90
CA THR A 173 -15.60 -6.47 15.88
C THR A 173 -16.72 -7.36 15.29
N ASP A 174 -17.96 -7.12 15.67
CA ASP A 174 -19.11 -7.81 15.07
C ASP A 174 -19.65 -7.03 13.87
N LEU A 175 -19.16 -7.37 12.68
CA LEU A 175 -19.64 -6.81 11.43
C LEU A 175 -21.00 -7.37 10.97
N GLY A 176 -21.51 -8.41 11.62
CA GLY A 176 -22.82 -8.99 11.31
C GLY A 176 -24.00 -8.06 11.62
N ILE A 177 -23.75 -7.01 12.42
CA ILE A 177 -24.77 -6.01 12.81
C ILE A 177 -24.66 -4.69 12.06
N ILE A 178 -23.84 -4.60 11.00
CA ILE A 178 -23.75 -3.41 10.12
C ILE A 178 -25.15 -3.03 9.62
N ARG A 179 -25.42 -1.73 9.61
CA ARG A 179 -26.71 -1.15 9.19
C ARG A 179 -26.65 -0.38 7.88
N THR A 180 -25.45 -0.08 7.37
CA THR A 180 -25.27 0.58 6.08
C THR A 180 -26.01 -0.15 4.97
N LYS A 181 -26.81 0.58 4.20
CA LYS A 181 -27.62 0.08 3.09
C LYS A 181 -27.25 0.81 1.80
N ALA A 182 -27.33 0.08 0.70
CA ALA A 182 -27.24 0.61 -0.65
C ALA A 182 -28.60 0.42 -1.34
N GLU A 183 -29.30 1.51 -1.65
CA GLU A 183 -30.60 1.49 -2.35
C GLU A 183 -30.36 1.88 -3.81
N PRO A 184 -30.75 1.02 -4.81
CA PRO A 184 -30.49 1.30 -6.22
C PRO A 184 -31.36 2.42 -6.75
N ASN A 185 -30.81 3.24 -7.64
CA ASN A 185 -31.51 4.25 -8.43
C ASN A 185 -31.73 3.74 -9.86
N ASP A 186 -32.66 4.40 -10.59
CA ASP A 186 -33.01 4.03 -11.98
C ASP A 186 -31.85 4.21 -12.97
N ASP A 187 -30.83 5.03 -12.65
CA ASP A 187 -29.65 5.29 -13.46
C ASP A 187 -28.49 4.29 -13.21
N GLY A 188 -28.70 3.30 -12.33
CA GLY A 188 -27.69 2.32 -11.95
C GLY A 188 -26.75 2.77 -10.84
N SER A 189 -26.92 3.98 -10.30
CA SER A 189 -26.24 4.43 -9.08
C SER A 189 -26.94 3.92 -7.83
N PHE A 190 -26.34 4.16 -6.65
CA PHE A 190 -26.92 3.76 -5.37
C PHE A 190 -26.89 4.92 -4.38
N ASN A 191 -27.94 5.05 -3.60
CA ASN A 191 -27.96 5.89 -2.41
C ASN A 191 -27.44 5.05 -1.23
N ILE A 192 -26.37 5.54 -0.60
CA ILE A 192 -25.77 4.89 0.57
C ILE A 192 -26.24 5.61 1.82
N THR A 193 -26.74 4.84 2.79
CA THR A 193 -27.16 5.34 4.11
C THR A 193 -26.57 4.45 5.21
N GLY A 194 -25.82 5.06 6.16
CA GLY A 194 -25.15 4.36 7.27
C GLY A 194 -24.43 5.30 8.19
#